data_33c1f79004b188fd409207bbacb687ee
#
_entry.id   33c1f79004b188fd409207bbacb687ee
#
_cell.length_a   1.000
_cell.length_b   1.000
_cell.length_c   1.000
_cell.angle_alpha   90.00
_cell.angle_beta   90.00
_cell.angle_gamma   90.00
#
_symmetry.space_group_name_H-M   'P 1'
#
loop_
_entity.id
_entity.type
_entity.pdbx_description
1 polymer ?
#
loop_
_entity_poly.entity_id
_entity_poly.type
_entity_poly.pdbx_seq_one_letter_code
_entity_poly.pdbx_strand_id
1 'polypeptide(L)'
;MQHKISVFFDMEKRRYRKFIRYFLFNWLSLISLNIFAQDMIKPIDRPVLLSGNFGELRATHFHSGIDIRTGGVEGLPVVCVKDGKVVRVSVSPTGYGRALYVEHEDGTTTVYGHLQRFNARITALVRQIQYEQESFR
;
A
#
# COMPACT_ATOMS: atom_id res chain seq x y z
N MET A 1 40.00 25.83 47.96
CA MET A 1 39.88 26.17 46.50
C MET A 1 39.59 24.97 45.60
N GLN A 2 39.87 23.74 46.03
CA GLN A 2 39.65 22.50 45.20
C GLN A 2 38.18 22.07 45.09
N HIS A 3 37.31 22.37 46.04
CA HIS A 3 35.91 21.91 46.01
C HIS A 3 35.03 22.57 44.92
N LYS A 4 35.31 23.81 44.50
CA LYS A 4 34.56 24.51 43.45
C LYS A 4 34.85 23.97 42.03
N ILE A 5 36.07 23.47 41.80
CA ILE A 5 36.50 22.94 40.47
C ILE A 5 35.84 21.59 40.19
N SER A 6 35.72 20.72 41.21
CA SER A 6 35.11 19.39 41.06
C SER A 6 33.62 19.46 40.73
N VAL A 7 32.86 20.37 41.32
CA VAL A 7 31.43 20.57 41.07
C VAL A 7 31.19 21.11 39.65
N PHE A 8 32.07 21.99 39.16
CA PHE A 8 31.95 22.54 37.80
C PHE A 8 32.17 21.46 36.70
N PHE A 9 33.17 20.59 36.90
CA PHE A 9 33.43 19.46 36.00
C PHE A 9 32.31 18.42 35.98
N ASP A 10 31.62 18.22 37.11
CA ASP A 10 30.55 17.25 37.23
C ASP A 10 29.24 17.77 36.59
N MET A 11 28.99 19.10 36.68
CA MET A 11 27.87 19.76 36.00
C MET A 11 28.04 19.74 34.47
N GLU A 12 29.26 19.92 33.96
CA GLU A 12 29.56 19.89 32.54
C GLU A 12 29.39 18.48 31.96
N LYS A 13 29.84 17.45 32.66
CA LYS A 13 29.63 16.03 32.30
C LYS A 13 28.15 15.64 32.30
N ARG A 14 27.35 16.16 33.24
CA ARG A 14 25.90 15.91 33.28
C ARG A 14 25.15 16.57 32.08
N ARG A 15 25.58 17.79 31.71
CA ARG A 15 25.03 18.52 30.57
C ARG A 15 25.35 17.82 29.24
N TYR A 16 26.60 17.35 29.11
CA TYR A 16 27.05 16.61 27.94
C TYR A 16 26.33 15.26 27.77
N ARG A 17 26.14 14.52 28.88
CA ARG A 17 25.38 13.27 28.91
C ARG A 17 23.90 13.46 28.51
N LYS A 18 23.26 14.53 28.92
CA LYS A 18 21.90 14.86 28.51
C LYS A 18 21.85 15.17 27.02
N PHE A 19 22.78 15.99 26.52
CA PHE A 19 22.86 16.36 25.11
C PHE A 19 23.07 15.14 24.21
N ILE A 20 23.97 14.24 24.57
CA ILE A 20 24.21 12.98 23.84
C ILE A 20 22.94 12.10 23.83
N ARG A 21 22.23 11.99 24.96
CA ARG A 21 20.99 11.21 25.03
C ARG A 21 19.90 11.78 24.11
N TYR A 22 19.70 13.10 24.10
CA TYR A 22 18.73 13.72 23.19
C TYR A 22 19.15 13.61 21.73
N PHE A 23 20.43 13.74 21.44
CA PHE A 23 20.96 13.59 20.09
C PHE A 23 20.78 12.16 19.58
N LEU A 24 21.12 11.15 20.36
CA LEU A 24 20.94 9.73 20.02
C LEU A 24 19.45 9.36 19.89
N PHE A 25 18.60 9.90 20.76
CA PHE A 25 17.16 9.65 20.68
C PHE A 25 16.55 10.24 19.40
N ASN A 26 16.88 11.48 19.06
CA ASN A 26 16.45 12.11 17.81
C ASN A 26 17.02 11.40 16.56
N TRP A 27 18.29 10.99 16.61
CA TRP A 27 18.91 10.21 15.52
C TRP A 27 18.22 8.86 15.31
N LEU A 28 17.89 8.17 16.40
CA LEU A 28 17.18 6.88 16.34
C LEU A 28 15.77 7.04 15.78
N SER A 29 15.06 8.13 16.11
CA SER A 29 13.72 8.40 15.57
C SER A 29 13.74 8.76 14.08
N LEU A 30 14.81 9.39 13.58
CA LEU A 30 14.99 9.67 12.15
C LEU A 30 15.27 8.40 11.32
N ILE A 31 15.95 7.41 11.91
CA ILE A 31 16.21 6.12 11.25
C ILE A 31 14.93 5.29 11.13
N SER A 32 14.04 5.35 12.12
CA SER A 32 12.77 4.59 12.10
C SER A 32 11.76 5.07 11.03
N LEU A 33 11.88 6.31 10.56
CA LEU A 33 11.00 6.86 9.52
C LEU A 33 11.29 6.32 8.10
N ASN A 34 12.46 5.71 7.88
CA ASN A 34 12.85 5.20 6.56
C ASN A 34 12.49 3.73 6.31
N ILE A 35 11.95 3.00 7.31
CA ILE A 35 11.71 1.56 7.22
C ILE A 35 10.40 1.21 6.50
N PHE A 36 9.49 2.19 6.27
CA PHE A 36 8.16 1.94 5.73
C PHE A 36 7.92 2.42 4.29
N ALA A 37 8.91 2.93 3.60
CA ALA A 37 8.80 3.20 2.16
C ALA A 37 8.95 1.89 1.38
N GLN A 38 7.91 1.07 1.33
CA GLN A 38 7.90 -0.06 0.40
C GLN A 38 7.74 0.48 -1.02
N ASP A 39 8.70 0.16 -1.88
CA ASP A 39 8.66 0.53 -3.29
C ASP A 39 7.47 -0.16 -3.97
N MET A 40 6.42 0.62 -4.25
CA MET A 40 5.33 0.16 -5.09
C MET A 40 5.73 0.26 -6.56
N ILE A 41 5.49 -0.80 -7.32
CA ILE A 41 5.65 -0.79 -8.76
C ILE A 41 4.36 -0.31 -9.45
N LYS A 42 4.49 0.13 -10.70
CA LYS A 42 3.32 0.52 -11.50
C LYS A 42 2.45 -0.71 -11.80
N PRO A 43 1.12 -0.63 -11.62
CA PRO A 43 0.23 -1.77 -11.89
C PRO A 43 0.09 -2.09 -13.38
N ILE A 44 0.44 -1.18 -14.28
CA ILE A 44 0.46 -1.37 -15.74
C ILE A 44 1.79 -0.86 -16.31
N ASP A 45 2.26 -1.48 -17.38
CA ASP A 45 3.51 -1.08 -18.06
C ASP A 45 3.28 0.12 -18.98
N ARG A 46 2.87 1.25 -18.38
CA ARG A 46 2.66 2.54 -19.04
C ARG A 46 2.91 3.68 -18.06
N PRO A 47 3.08 4.94 -18.54
CA PRO A 47 3.03 6.11 -17.66
C PRO A 47 1.70 6.14 -16.91
N VAL A 48 1.74 6.37 -15.59
CA VAL A 48 0.53 6.48 -14.76
C VAL A 48 -0.10 7.85 -15.01
N LEU A 49 -1.07 7.89 -15.90
CA LEU A 49 -1.91 9.05 -16.17
C LEU A 49 -3.32 8.75 -15.64
N LEU A 50 -3.85 9.63 -14.80
CA LEU A 50 -5.14 9.44 -14.18
C LEU A 50 -6.27 10.00 -15.08
N SER A 51 -7.39 9.28 -15.10
CA SER A 51 -8.68 9.73 -15.66
C SER A 51 -9.73 9.95 -14.58
N GLY A 52 -9.48 9.45 -13.36
CA GLY A 52 -10.31 9.66 -12.18
C GLY A 52 -9.46 9.66 -10.92
N ASN A 53 -9.75 10.56 -9.99
CA ASN A 53 -9.02 10.74 -8.74
C ASN A 53 -9.78 10.13 -7.57
N PHE A 54 -9.04 9.79 -6.50
CA PHE A 54 -9.66 9.40 -5.23
C PHE A 54 -10.51 10.55 -4.67
N GLY A 55 -11.69 10.22 -4.16
CA GLY A 55 -12.62 11.19 -3.59
C GLY A 55 -13.40 12.02 -4.64
N GLU A 56 -13.23 11.77 -5.94
CA GLU A 56 -14.00 12.43 -6.98
C GLU A 56 -15.49 12.10 -6.85
N LEU A 57 -16.35 13.11 -6.95
CA LEU A 57 -17.80 12.93 -6.87
C LEU A 57 -18.30 12.22 -8.13
N ARG A 58 -18.95 11.09 -7.96
CA ARG A 58 -19.66 10.32 -8.98
C ARG A 58 -21.18 10.50 -8.78
N ALA A 59 -21.97 10.02 -9.71
CA ALA A 59 -23.43 10.21 -9.66
C ALA A 59 -24.10 9.69 -8.37
N THR A 60 -23.55 8.64 -7.74
CA THR A 60 -24.15 7.98 -6.58
C THR A 60 -23.20 7.78 -5.39
N HIS A 61 -21.91 8.06 -5.55
CA HIS A 61 -20.89 7.82 -4.52
C HIS A 61 -19.62 8.63 -4.79
N PHE A 62 -18.72 8.67 -3.82
CA PHE A 62 -17.36 9.16 -4.04
C PHE A 62 -16.48 8.04 -4.59
N HIS A 63 -15.61 8.37 -5.53
CA HIS A 63 -14.65 7.43 -6.09
C HIS A 63 -13.66 6.98 -5.02
N SER A 64 -13.64 5.67 -4.71
CA SER A 64 -12.81 5.09 -3.66
C SER A 64 -11.45 4.61 -4.14
N GLY A 65 -11.02 5.00 -5.33
CA GLY A 65 -9.76 4.61 -5.94
C GLY A 65 -9.22 5.65 -6.92
N ILE A 66 -8.36 5.21 -7.80
CA ILE A 66 -7.86 6.00 -8.94
C ILE A 66 -8.14 5.23 -10.23
N ASP A 67 -8.52 5.96 -11.29
CA ASP A 67 -8.67 5.39 -12.63
C ASP A 67 -7.41 5.69 -13.44
N ILE A 68 -6.71 4.66 -13.89
CA ILE A 68 -5.48 4.78 -14.69
C ILE A 68 -5.84 4.65 -16.17
N ARG A 69 -5.41 5.63 -16.96
CA ARG A 69 -5.65 5.63 -18.41
C ARG A 69 -4.91 4.51 -19.12
N THR A 70 -5.64 3.75 -19.91
CA THR A 70 -5.09 2.69 -20.76
C THR A 70 -4.88 3.13 -22.22
N GLY A 71 -5.22 4.39 -22.55
CA GLY A 71 -5.18 4.91 -23.92
C GLY A 71 -6.23 4.26 -24.84
N GLY A 72 -7.35 3.80 -24.28
CA GLY A 72 -8.41 3.11 -25.04
C GLY A 72 -8.08 1.64 -25.38
N VAL A 73 -7.00 1.09 -24.81
CA VAL A 73 -6.60 -0.31 -25.04
C VAL A 73 -7.13 -1.16 -23.90
N GLU A 74 -7.88 -2.21 -24.23
CA GLU A 74 -8.33 -3.24 -23.30
C GLU A 74 -7.36 -4.42 -23.23
N GLY A 75 -7.42 -5.19 -22.13
CA GLY A 75 -6.64 -6.41 -21.95
C GLY A 75 -5.17 -6.19 -21.61
N LEU A 76 -4.77 -4.98 -21.23
CA LEU A 76 -3.42 -4.75 -20.74
C LEU A 76 -3.16 -5.60 -19.49
N PRO A 77 -1.97 -6.23 -19.37
CA PRO A 77 -1.59 -6.94 -18.16
C PRO A 77 -1.58 -5.99 -16.95
N VAL A 78 -2.22 -6.44 -15.86
CA VAL A 78 -2.20 -5.76 -14.57
C VAL A 78 -1.35 -6.60 -13.62
N VAL A 79 -0.37 -5.97 -12.98
CA VAL A 79 0.50 -6.59 -11.98
C VAL A 79 0.20 -6.04 -10.59
N CYS A 80 0.49 -6.83 -9.58
CA CYS A 80 0.38 -6.39 -8.20
C CYS A 80 1.41 -5.28 -7.93
N VAL A 81 1.01 -4.20 -7.25
CA VAL A 81 1.90 -3.06 -6.96
C VAL A 81 3.01 -3.40 -5.97
N LYS A 82 2.84 -4.43 -5.16
CA LYS A 82 3.84 -5.03 -4.26
C LYS A 82 3.45 -6.47 -3.94
N ASP A 83 4.36 -7.24 -3.36
CA ASP A 83 4.11 -8.61 -2.96
C ASP A 83 2.93 -8.73 -1.99
N GLY A 84 2.16 -9.82 -2.13
CA GLY A 84 0.98 -10.03 -1.31
C GLY A 84 0.23 -11.31 -1.64
N LYS A 85 -0.83 -11.55 -0.89
CA LYS A 85 -1.71 -12.72 -1.02
C LYS A 85 -3.09 -12.30 -1.51
N VAL A 86 -3.61 -12.96 -2.53
CA VAL A 86 -5.02 -12.79 -2.94
C VAL A 86 -5.92 -13.32 -1.83
N VAL A 87 -6.68 -12.42 -1.19
CA VAL A 87 -7.60 -12.74 -0.09
C VAL A 87 -9.05 -12.77 -0.54
N ARG A 88 -9.36 -12.12 -1.67
CA ARG A 88 -10.72 -12.14 -2.23
C ARG A 88 -10.68 -12.03 -3.75
N VAL A 89 -11.50 -12.83 -4.41
CA VAL A 89 -11.85 -12.70 -5.82
C VAL A 89 -13.33 -12.35 -5.91
N SER A 90 -13.67 -11.32 -6.68
CA SER A 90 -15.06 -10.90 -6.89
C SER A 90 -15.41 -10.98 -8.36
N VAL A 91 -16.61 -11.52 -8.64
CA VAL A 91 -17.24 -11.49 -9.95
C VAL A 91 -18.67 -10.98 -9.75
N SER A 92 -18.96 -9.81 -10.31
CA SER A 92 -20.27 -9.16 -10.14
C SER A 92 -20.67 -8.44 -11.42
N PRO A 93 -21.96 -8.40 -11.78
CA PRO A 93 -22.44 -7.59 -12.89
C PRO A 93 -22.46 -6.09 -12.57
N THR A 94 -22.26 -5.71 -11.31
CA THR A 94 -22.29 -4.32 -10.82
C THR A 94 -21.05 -4.01 -9.99
N GLY A 95 -20.82 -2.74 -9.67
CA GLY A 95 -19.69 -2.28 -8.86
C GLY A 95 -18.35 -2.52 -9.57
N TYR A 96 -17.39 -3.17 -8.92
CA TYR A 96 -16.05 -3.42 -9.47
C TYR A 96 -16.00 -4.49 -10.57
N GLY A 97 -17.11 -5.15 -10.91
CA GLY A 97 -17.11 -6.22 -11.90
C GLY A 97 -16.23 -7.40 -11.47
N ARG A 98 -15.23 -7.73 -12.29
CA ARG A 98 -14.16 -8.65 -11.86
C ARG A 98 -13.11 -7.89 -11.09
N ALA A 99 -12.90 -8.29 -9.84
CA ALA A 99 -11.92 -7.63 -8.98
C ALA A 99 -11.10 -8.63 -8.16
N LEU A 100 -9.86 -8.24 -7.86
CA LEU A 100 -8.95 -8.93 -6.95
C LEU A 100 -8.62 -8.04 -5.76
N TYR A 101 -8.61 -8.64 -4.58
CA TYR A 101 -8.17 -8.01 -3.34
C TYR A 101 -6.88 -8.71 -2.89
N VAL A 102 -5.82 -7.94 -2.74
CA VAL A 102 -4.51 -8.46 -2.37
C VAL A 102 -4.08 -7.81 -1.06
N GLU A 103 -3.89 -8.64 -0.04
CA GLU A 103 -3.36 -8.26 1.26
C GLU A 103 -1.84 -8.32 1.22
N HIS A 104 -1.19 -7.31 1.77
CA HIS A 104 0.25 -7.15 1.81
C HIS A 104 0.80 -7.37 3.22
N GLU A 105 2.09 -7.61 3.36
CA GLU A 105 2.74 -7.87 4.65
C GLU A 105 2.61 -6.73 5.66
N ASP A 106 2.46 -5.49 5.18
CA ASP A 106 2.23 -4.30 6.01
C ASP A 106 0.78 -4.13 6.49
N GLY A 107 -0.10 -5.12 6.21
CA GLY A 107 -1.51 -5.10 6.57
C GLY A 107 -2.39 -4.24 5.65
N THR A 108 -1.83 -3.60 4.64
CA THR A 108 -2.63 -2.88 3.63
C THR A 108 -3.24 -3.84 2.62
N THR A 109 -4.37 -3.44 2.02
CA THR A 109 -5.01 -4.21 0.94
C THR A 109 -5.16 -3.34 -0.31
N THR A 110 -4.70 -3.84 -1.44
CA THR A 110 -4.97 -3.22 -2.75
C THR A 110 -6.10 -3.92 -3.47
N VAL A 111 -6.90 -3.13 -4.21
CA VAL A 111 -8.04 -3.63 -4.97
C VAL A 111 -7.85 -3.28 -6.44
N TYR A 112 -7.95 -4.30 -7.29
CA TYR A 112 -7.87 -4.18 -8.75
C TYR A 112 -9.25 -4.46 -9.32
N GLY A 113 -9.96 -3.42 -9.70
CA GLY A 113 -11.32 -3.50 -10.26
C GLY A 113 -11.36 -3.49 -11.77
N HIS A 114 -12.54 -3.76 -12.33
CA HIS A 114 -12.85 -3.73 -13.77
C HIS A 114 -11.92 -4.57 -14.65
N LEU A 115 -11.43 -5.69 -14.10
CA LEU A 115 -10.55 -6.59 -14.82
C LEU A 115 -11.33 -7.28 -15.95
N GLN A 116 -10.77 -7.29 -17.15
CA GLN A 116 -11.37 -7.99 -18.27
C GLN A 116 -11.40 -9.52 -18.05
N ARG A 117 -10.31 -10.06 -17.47
CA ARG A 117 -10.14 -11.48 -17.14
C ARG A 117 -9.14 -11.67 -16.02
N PHE A 118 -9.24 -12.80 -15.36
CA PHE A 118 -8.20 -13.27 -14.45
C PHE A 118 -7.18 -14.14 -15.20
N ASN A 119 -6.03 -14.41 -14.58
CA ASN A 119 -5.09 -15.41 -15.09
C ASN A 119 -5.72 -16.82 -15.08
N ALA A 120 -5.08 -17.77 -15.76
CA ALA A 120 -5.62 -19.12 -15.92
C ALA A 120 -5.90 -19.83 -14.56
N ARG A 121 -5.01 -19.67 -13.58
CA ARG A 121 -5.15 -20.29 -12.26
C ARG A 121 -6.37 -19.75 -11.49
N ILE A 122 -6.53 -18.43 -11.41
CA ILE A 122 -7.67 -17.81 -10.74
C ILE A 122 -8.96 -18.11 -11.49
N THR A 123 -8.93 -18.09 -12.83
CA THR A 123 -10.10 -18.44 -13.66
C THR A 123 -10.57 -19.87 -13.41
N ALA A 124 -9.67 -20.85 -13.31
CA ALA A 124 -10.03 -22.22 -13.00
C ALA A 124 -10.68 -22.37 -11.63
N LEU A 125 -10.10 -21.71 -10.59
CA LEU A 125 -10.67 -21.72 -9.24
C LEU A 125 -12.06 -21.07 -9.20
N VAL A 126 -12.24 -19.91 -9.85
CA VAL A 126 -13.54 -19.22 -9.91
C VAL A 126 -14.60 -20.12 -10.56
N ARG A 127 -14.27 -20.76 -11.69
CA ARG A 127 -15.19 -21.68 -12.37
C ARG A 127 -15.58 -22.84 -11.48
N GLN A 128 -14.62 -23.47 -10.83
CA GLN A 128 -14.89 -24.58 -9.91
C GLN A 128 -15.89 -24.15 -8.83
N ILE A 129 -15.64 -23.03 -8.14
CA ILE A 129 -16.52 -22.52 -7.08
C ILE A 129 -17.92 -22.17 -7.64
N GLN A 130 -17.99 -21.57 -8.82
CA GLN A 130 -19.27 -21.22 -9.45
C GLN A 130 -20.09 -22.46 -9.78
N TYR A 131 -19.47 -23.54 -10.25
CA TYR A 131 -20.15 -24.81 -10.48
C TYR A 131 -20.60 -25.47 -9.17
N GLU A 132 -19.76 -25.49 -8.15
CA GLU A 132 -20.09 -26.06 -6.83
C GLU A 132 -21.25 -25.32 -6.14
N GLN A 133 -21.32 -24.01 -6.34
CA GLN A 133 -22.35 -23.15 -5.74
C GLN A 133 -23.58 -22.91 -6.66
N GLU A 134 -23.59 -23.46 -7.86
CA GLU A 134 -24.61 -23.20 -8.89
C GLU A 134 -24.88 -21.68 -9.06
N SER A 135 -23.84 -20.88 -8.95
CA SER A 135 -23.91 -19.41 -8.95
C SER A 135 -22.81 -18.81 -9.79
N PHE A 136 -23.13 -17.81 -10.60
CA PHE A 136 -22.18 -17.07 -11.41
C PHE A 136 -21.65 -15.77 -10.73
N ARG A 137 -21.93 -15.63 -9.45
CA ARG A 137 -21.50 -14.47 -8.62
C ARG A 137 -20.42 -14.85 -7.61
#